data_a48578dbddaf3ac6c2067d991c0e4658
#
_entry.id   a48578dbddaf3ac6c2067d991c0e4658
#
_cell.length_a   1.000
_cell.length_b   1.000
_cell.length_c   1.000
_cell.angle_alpha   90.00
_cell.angle_beta   90.00
_cell.angle_gamma   90.00
#
_symmetry.space_group_name_H-M   'P 1'
#
loop_
_entity.id
_entity.type
_entity.pdbx_description
1 polymer ?
#
loop_
_entity_poly.entity_id
_entity_poly.type
_entity_poly.pdbx_seq_one_letter_code
_entity_poly.pdbx_strand_id
1 'polypeptide(L)'
;MHRVHFHKQTRTKSKYNSRSKEYNGKRYDSIKEANYAEELDWLLKAKEIQGWERQVKIDLKVNGKHICNYYCDFKVIEKDGSISFREVKGFSTDVFLLKWKLFEALVEEMYPGAELIIIK
;
A
#
# COMPACT_ATOMS: atom_id res chain seq x y z
N MET A 1 -9.66 -6.92 -5.44
CA MET A 1 -9.07 -6.77 -5.16
C MET A 1 -8.47 -5.77 -5.17
N HIS A 2 -8.59 -4.84 -4.89
CA HIS A 2 -7.93 -3.89 -4.95
C HIS A 2 -8.42 -2.75 -4.27
N ARG A 3 -7.86 -1.99 -3.75
CA ARG A 3 -8.20 -1.05 -3.00
C ARG A 3 -8.57 0.07 -3.55
N VAL A 4 -9.11 0.88 -3.18
CA VAL A 4 -9.35 1.91 -3.62
C VAL A 4 -9.44 2.86 -2.94
N HIS A 5 -9.24 3.52 -2.81
CA HIS A 5 -9.29 4.32 -2.13
C HIS A 5 -9.24 5.54 -2.49
N PHE A 6 -9.52 6.18 -2.55
CA PHE A 6 -9.52 7.28 -2.88
C PHE A 6 -10.16 8.21 -2.46
N HIS A 7 -10.19 8.67 -2.13
CA HIS A 7 -10.56 9.49 -1.80
C HIS A 7 -11.12 10.40 -2.34
N LYS A 8 -11.55 10.63 -2.44
CA LYS A 8 -12.01 11.31 -2.88
C LYS A 8 -12.73 12.00 -2.85
N GLN A 9 -12.98 12.04 -2.78
CA GLN A 9 -13.58 12.51 -2.78
C GLN A 9 -14.19 13.10 -2.42
N THR A 10 -14.35 13.23 -2.12
CA THR A 10 -14.89 13.66 -1.69
C THR A 10 -15.61 14.08 -1.22
N ARG A 11 -15.84 14.36 -0.99
CA ARG A 11 -16.42 14.71 -0.50
C ARG A 11 -17.20 14.47 0.20
N THR A 12 -17.50 14.11 0.46
CA THR A 12 -18.27 13.72 1.11
C THR A 12 -18.01 12.84 1.68
N LYS A 13 -17.31 12.59 1.86
CA LYS A 13 -16.87 11.91 2.32
C LYS A 13 -17.29 11.05 3.22
N SER A 14 -17.37 11.15 3.83
CA SER A 14 -17.65 10.37 4.91
C SER A 14 -18.73 9.46 4.73
N LYS A 15 -19.65 9.71 3.90
CA LYS A 15 -20.68 8.82 3.77
C LYS A 15 -20.21 7.51 3.20
N TYR A 16 -19.04 7.43 2.64
CA TYR A 16 -18.51 6.18 2.14
C TYR A 16 -17.52 5.57 3.10
N ASN A 17 -17.50 6.05 4.31
CA ASN A 17 -16.63 5.51 5.32
C ASN A 17 -15.19 5.60 5.04
N SER A 18 -14.80 6.57 4.30
CA SER A 18 -13.40 6.82 4.13
C SER A 18 -12.94 7.71 5.20
N ARG A 19 -13.21 7.35 6.45
CA ARG A 19 -12.79 8.15 7.53
C ARG A 19 -11.32 8.01 7.75
N SER A 20 -10.63 9.12 7.94
CA SER A 20 -9.23 9.09 8.32
C SER A 20 -9.12 8.74 9.79
N LYS A 21 -7.94 8.26 10.17
CA LYS A 21 -7.66 7.95 11.56
C LYS A 21 -6.19 8.26 11.82
N GLU A 22 -5.92 8.81 12.99
CA GLU A 22 -4.56 9.06 13.40
C GLU A 22 -4.02 7.88 14.19
N TYR A 23 -2.78 7.47 13.88
CA TYR A 23 -2.12 6.43 14.62
C TYR A 23 -0.65 6.80 14.73
N ASN A 24 -0.14 6.80 15.95
CA ASN A 24 1.27 7.05 16.23
C ASN A 24 1.73 8.37 15.61
N GLY A 25 0.89 9.39 15.73
CA GLY A 25 1.23 10.73 15.26
C GLY A 25 1.06 10.97 13.78
N LYS A 26 0.58 9.98 13.03
CA LYS A 26 0.39 10.12 11.59
C LYS A 26 -1.05 9.88 11.22
N ARG A 27 -1.52 10.63 10.23
CA ARG A 27 -2.89 10.48 9.78
C ARG A 27 -2.94 9.52 8.61
N TYR A 28 -3.87 8.57 8.66
CA TYR A 28 -4.08 7.59 7.63
C TYR A 28 -5.41 7.86 6.93
N ASP A 29 -5.47 7.54 5.64
CA ASP A 29 -6.63 7.83 4.83
C ASP A 29 -7.84 6.99 5.20
N SER A 30 -7.64 5.86 5.86
CA SER A 30 -8.75 5.05 6.31
C SER A 30 -8.42 4.44 7.65
N ILE A 31 -9.49 4.09 8.38
CA ILE A 31 -9.35 3.41 9.66
C ILE A 31 -8.66 2.06 9.46
N LYS A 32 -9.00 1.38 8.36
CA LYS A 32 -8.42 0.08 8.06
C LYS A 32 -6.92 0.16 7.87
N GLU A 33 -6.45 1.20 7.17
CA GLU A 33 -5.02 1.38 7.00
C GLU A 33 -4.32 1.67 8.32
N ALA A 34 -4.92 2.52 9.15
CA ALA A 34 -4.33 2.83 10.46
C ALA A 34 -4.27 1.59 11.34
N ASN A 35 -5.32 0.78 11.30
CA ASN A 35 -5.33 -0.46 12.08
C ASN A 35 -4.26 -1.43 11.58
N TYR A 36 -4.05 -1.46 10.26
CA TYR A 36 -3.02 -2.34 9.73
C TYR A 36 -1.63 -1.86 10.12
N ALA A 37 -1.42 -0.54 10.16
CA ALA A 37 -0.15 0.00 10.62
C ALA A 37 0.13 -0.42 12.06
N GLU A 38 -0.90 -0.42 12.88
CA GLU A 38 -0.75 -0.87 14.25
C GLU A 38 -0.39 -2.36 14.30
N GLU A 39 -1.01 -3.15 13.47
CA GLU A 39 -0.70 -4.57 13.37
C GLU A 39 0.77 -4.78 12.95
N LEU A 40 1.25 -3.98 12.00
CA LEU A 40 2.65 -4.07 11.59
C LEU A 40 3.60 -3.71 12.73
N ASP A 41 3.22 -2.75 13.57
CA ASP A 41 4.05 -2.43 14.73
C ASP A 41 4.09 -3.57 15.73
N TRP A 42 2.98 -4.31 15.90
CA TRP A 42 2.99 -5.50 16.75
C TRP A 42 3.92 -6.56 16.18
N LEU A 43 3.89 -6.75 14.85
CA LEU A 43 4.77 -7.72 14.22
C LEU A 43 6.23 -7.31 14.36
N LEU A 44 6.49 -6.01 14.27
CA LEU A 44 7.85 -5.50 14.44
C LEU A 44 8.35 -5.74 15.84
N LYS A 45 7.52 -5.48 16.85
CA LYS A 45 7.89 -5.75 18.23
C LYS A 45 8.12 -7.21 18.47
N ALA A 46 7.34 -8.06 17.84
CA ALA A 46 7.48 -9.51 18.00
C ALA A 46 8.63 -10.06 17.15
N LYS A 47 9.32 -9.19 16.41
CA LYS A 47 10.43 -9.57 15.54
C LYS A 47 10.02 -10.52 14.43
N GLU A 48 8.76 -10.42 14.02
CA GLU A 48 8.26 -11.20 12.90
C GLU A 48 8.55 -10.51 11.58
N ILE A 49 8.82 -9.20 11.59
CA ILE A 49 9.28 -8.45 10.44
C ILE A 49 10.44 -7.59 10.89
N GLN A 50 11.24 -7.12 9.94
CA GLN A 50 12.38 -6.28 10.25
C GLN A 50 12.05 -4.80 10.21
N GLY A 51 11.01 -4.40 9.46
CA GLY A 51 10.64 -3.01 9.37
C GLY A 51 9.50 -2.82 8.39
N TRP A 52 8.95 -1.60 8.34
CA TRP A 52 7.91 -1.27 7.36
C TRP A 52 7.90 0.23 7.11
N GLU A 53 7.40 0.59 5.94
CA GLU A 53 7.24 1.99 5.52
C GLU A 53 5.86 2.15 4.93
N ARG A 54 5.30 3.35 5.04
CA ARG A 54 3.98 3.61 4.47
C ARG A 54 4.09 4.52 3.25
N GLN A 55 3.08 4.43 2.39
CA GLN A 55 2.94 5.30 1.22
C GLN A 55 4.23 5.37 0.41
N VAL A 56 4.69 4.21 0.00
CA VAL A 56 5.95 4.12 -0.71
C VAL A 56 5.73 4.43 -2.18
N LYS A 57 6.48 5.41 -2.67
CA LYS A 57 6.35 5.84 -4.06
C LYS A 57 7.08 4.87 -4.98
N ILE A 58 6.40 4.40 -5.98
CA ILE A 58 6.96 3.51 -6.98
C ILE A 58 6.84 4.17 -8.33
N ASP A 59 7.97 4.39 -8.97
CA ASP A 59 8.02 5.02 -10.29
C ASP A 59 7.88 3.93 -11.34
N LEU A 60 6.71 3.83 -11.93
CA LEU A 60 6.45 2.78 -12.91
C LEU A 60 6.92 3.23 -14.28
N LYS A 61 7.91 2.52 -14.78
CA LYS A 61 8.54 2.82 -16.08
C LYS A 61 8.45 1.62 -17.00
N VAL A 62 8.31 1.90 -18.27
CA VAL A 62 8.35 0.87 -19.31
C VAL A 62 9.35 1.32 -20.35
N ASN A 63 10.33 0.48 -20.62
CA ASN A 63 11.40 0.78 -21.58
C ASN A 63 12.10 2.11 -21.23
N GLY A 64 12.30 2.33 -19.94
CA GLY A 64 12.98 3.53 -19.46
C GLY A 64 12.11 4.77 -19.44
N LYS A 65 10.86 4.68 -19.83
CA LYS A 65 9.98 5.86 -19.86
C LYS A 65 9.04 5.82 -18.69
N HIS A 66 8.94 6.93 -17.99
CA HIS A 66 8.04 7.07 -16.86
C HIS A 66 6.59 7.02 -17.34
N ILE A 67 5.80 6.14 -16.76
CA ILE A 67 4.38 6.04 -17.08
C ILE A 67 3.55 6.74 -16.01
N CYS A 68 3.78 6.39 -14.75
CA CYS A 68 3.03 7.00 -13.64
C CYS A 68 3.72 6.63 -12.33
N ASN A 69 3.30 7.31 -11.27
CA ASN A 69 3.72 6.94 -9.92
C ASN A 69 2.60 6.13 -9.27
N TYR A 70 2.98 5.11 -8.54
CA TYR A 70 2.05 4.33 -7.73
C TYR A 70 2.51 4.44 -6.28
N TYR A 71 1.59 4.77 -5.39
CA TYR A 71 1.90 4.87 -3.97
C TYR A 71 1.31 3.66 -3.27
N CYS A 72 2.16 2.74 -2.87
CA CYS A 72 1.73 1.54 -2.18
C CYS A 72 1.50 1.83 -0.71
N ASP A 73 0.45 1.27 -0.14
CA ASP A 73 0.12 1.55 1.26
C ASP A 73 1.26 1.19 2.19
N PHE A 74 1.83 0.00 2.05
CA PHE A 74 2.89 -0.46 2.94
C PHE A 74 3.93 -1.28 2.22
N LYS A 75 5.19 -1.03 2.56
CA LYS A 75 6.30 -1.87 2.15
C LYS A 75 6.85 -2.51 3.40
N VAL A 76 6.97 -3.82 3.43
CA VAL A 76 7.39 -4.55 4.62
C VAL A 76 8.69 -5.28 4.31
N ILE A 77 9.66 -5.16 5.21
CA ILE A 77 10.87 -5.96 5.14
C ILE A 77 10.60 -7.17 6.03
N GLU A 78 10.50 -8.32 5.41
CA GLU A 78 10.14 -9.55 6.12
C GLU A 78 11.26 -10.02 7.03
N LYS A 79 10.96 -11.01 7.84
CA LYS A 79 11.92 -11.51 8.80
C LYS A 79 13.21 -11.98 8.12
N ASP A 80 13.09 -12.58 6.96
CA ASP A 80 14.24 -13.10 6.23
C ASP A 80 14.91 -12.03 5.35
N GLY A 81 14.45 -10.79 5.41
CA GLY A 81 15.03 -9.70 4.62
C GLY A 81 14.37 -9.47 3.28
N SER A 82 13.49 -10.36 2.86
CA SER A 82 12.78 -10.15 1.61
C SER A 82 11.76 -9.01 1.77
N ILE A 83 11.21 -8.56 0.66
CA ILE A 83 10.30 -7.42 0.65
C ILE A 83 8.92 -7.86 0.22
N SER A 84 7.89 -7.34 0.89
CA SER A 84 6.53 -7.47 0.39
C SER A 84 5.91 -6.09 0.30
N PHE A 85 5.10 -5.88 -0.72
CA PHE A 85 4.32 -4.65 -0.88
C PHE A 85 2.87 -5.00 -0.59
N ARG A 86 2.28 -4.30 0.36
CA ARG A 86 0.95 -4.64 0.86
C ARG A 86 0.00 -3.49 0.65
N GLU A 87 -1.10 -3.79 0.01
CA GLU A 87 -2.13 -2.82 -0.30
C GLU A 87 -3.37 -3.18 0.51
N VAL A 88 -3.88 -2.24 1.29
CA VAL A 88 -5.06 -2.50 2.12
C VAL A 88 -6.29 -2.29 1.25
N LYS A 89 -7.12 -3.33 1.15
CA LYS A 89 -8.25 -3.29 0.27
C LYS A 89 -9.33 -2.34 0.77
N GLY A 90 -9.80 -1.50 -0.12
CA GLY A 90 -10.92 -0.63 0.14
C GLY A 90 -11.70 -0.54 -1.15
N PHE A 91 -12.06 0.67 -1.56
CA PHE A 91 -12.63 0.88 -2.85
C PHE A 91 -11.58 0.69 -3.93
N SER A 92 -11.99 0.13 -5.06
CA SER A 92 -11.12 0.00 -6.21
C SER A 92 -11.55 1.00 -7.27
N THR A 93 -10.59 1.69 -7.87
CA THR A 93 -10.85 2.53 -9.03
C THR A 93 -10.15 1.90 -10.22
N ASP A 94 -10.58 2.28 -11.41
CA ASP A 94 -9.92 1.78 -12.61
C ASP A 94 -8.46 2.20 -12.65
N VAL A 95 -8.16 3.40 -12.19
CA VAL A 95 -6.78 3.89 -12.17
C VAL A 95 -5.93 3.04 -11.24
N PHE A 96 -6.44 2.74 -10.04
CA PHE A 96 -5.69 1.89 -9.13
C PHE A 96 -5.45 0.50 -9.73
N LEU A 97 -6.50 -0.09 -10.31
CA LEU A 97 -6.37 -1.42 -10.87
C LEU A 97 -5.31 -1.47 -11.97
N LEU A 98 -5.28 -0.44 -12.78
CA LEU A 98 -4.29 -0.37 -13.85
C LEU A 98 -2.88 -0.24 -13.29
N LYS A 99 -2.70 0.63 -12.29
CA LYS A 99 -1.38 0.79 -11.68
C LYS A 99 -0.93 -0.48 -10.98
N TRP A 100 -1.85 -1.17 -10.30
CA TRP A 100 -1.53 -2.41 -9.62
C TRP A 100 -1.08 -3.48 -10.61
N LYS A 101 -1.82 -3.61 -11.72
CA LYS A 101 -1.44 -4.57 -12.74
C LYS A 101 -0.09 -4.24 -13.37
N LEU A 102 0.16 -2.95 -13.58
CA LEU A 102 1.44 -2.54 -14.13
C LEU A 102 2.57 -2.86 -13.15
N PHE A 103 2.34 -2.61 -11.87
CA PHE A 103 3.34 -2.94 -10.87
C PHE A 103 3.56 -4.45 -10.79
N GLU A 104 2.48 -5.24 -10.86
CA GLU A 104 2.63 -6.69 -10.90
C GLU A 104 3.53 -7.14 -12.05
N ALA A 105 3.38 -6.50 -13.21
CA ALA A 105 4.17 -6.85 -14.36
C ALA A 105 5.64 -6.45 -14.23
N LEU A 106 5.91 -5.40 -13.46
CA LEU A 106 7.26 -4.83 -13.37
C LEU A 106 8.01 -5.19 -12.10
N VAL A 107 7.31 -5.77 -11.11
CA VAL A 107 7.88 -5.89 -9.78
C VAL A 107 9.12 -6.78 -9.75
N GLU A 108 9.13 -7.84 -10.52
CA GLU A 108 10.28 -8.76 -10.51
C GLU A 108 11.55 -8.06 -11.01
N GLU A 109 11.37 -7.18 -11.99
CA GLU A 109 12.48 -6.42 -12.54
C GLU A 109 12.93 -5.33 -11.58
N MET A 110 11.99 -4.66 -10.90
CA MET A 110 12.30 -3.55 -10.01
C MET A 110 12.77 -4.02 -8.63
N TYR A 111 12.13 -5.05 -8.11
CA TYR A 111 12.41 -5.56 -6.76
C TYR A 111 12.40 -7.09 -6.84
N PRO A 112 13.48 -7.69 -7.35
CA PRO A 112 13.51 -9.15 -7.53
C PRO A 112 13.17 -9.89 -6.25
N GLY A 113 12.25 -10.83 -6.36
CA GLY A 113 11.84 -11.64 -5.21
C GLY A 113 10.78 -11.01 -4.34
N ALA A 114 10.34 -9.80 -4.63
CA ALA A 114 9.33 -9.14 -3.80
C ALA A 114 7.96 -9.76 -4.04
N GLU A 115 7.15 -9.74 -3.00
CA GLU A 115 5.80 -10.29 -3.04
C GLU A 115 4.79 -9.16 -2.99
N LEU A 116 3.69 -9.29 -3.71
CA LEU A 116 2.61 -8.31 -3.69
C LEU A 116 1.41 -8.94 -3.00
N ILE A 117 0.89 -8.26 -1.98
CA ILE A 117 -0.18 -8.81 -1.15
C ILE A 117 -1.30 -7.79 -1.03
N ILE A 118 -2.53 -8.24 -1.18
CA ILE A 118 -3.70 -7.41 -0.91
C ILE A 118 -4.27 -7.85 0.42
N ILE A 119 -4.40 -6.90 1.33
CA ILE A 119 -4.93 -7.14 2.67
C ILE A 119 -6.43 -6.84 2.63
N LYS A 120 -7.26 -7.81 2.96
CA LYS A 120 -8.71 -7.67 2.91
C LYS A 120 -9.32 -7.32 4.25
#